data_b072a79f20e4c6947684c5faf229d9ba
#
_entry.id   b072a79f20e4c6947684c5faf229d9ba
#
_cell.length_a   1.000
_cell.length_b   1.000
_cell.length_c   1.000
_cell.angle_alpha   90.00
_cell.angle_beta   90.00
_cell.angle_gamma   90.00
#
_symmetry.space_group_name_H-M   'P 1'
#
loop_
_entity.id
_entity.type
_entity.pdbx_description
1 polymer ?
#
loop_
_entity_poly.entity_id
_entity_poly.type
_entity_poly.pdbx_seq_one_letter_code
_entity_poly.pdbx_strand_id
1 'polypeptide(L)'
;MRNSNIRWVILLGAVTILSIIGMQSYLLTQRWSHESKSFHQTTSLALLRVAHKMAEINKSTLPSGDIIKRITPNYYIVNFNDVIDANILEYLLLQEFSSLAMYTDFEYGIYDCSSNDMVYGNHCNLIESNKPPKAVEKLPKYDDFIYYFGVKFPSREDDVRANTGMTWLMATIASITVIFFSYAIWVIFSQRR
;
A
#
# COMPACT_ATOMS: atom_id res chain seq x y z
N MET A 1 -40.18 -8.16 -39.43
CA MET A 1 -40.31 -7.69 -38.04
C MET A 1 -39.42 -8.46 -37.03
N ARG A 2 -39.09 -9.74 -37.23
CA ARG A 2 -38.32 -10.58 -36.29
C ARG A 2 -36.84 -10.19 -36.12
N ASN A 3 -36.23 -9.50 -37.08
CA ASN A 3 -34.81 -9.12 -37.03
C ASN A 3 -34.50 -7.83 -36.22
N SER A 4 -35.49 -6.96 -36.00
CA SER A 4 -35.29 -5.77 -35.18
C SER A 4 -35.22 -6.14 -33.70
N ASN A 5 -35.98 -7.10 -33.25
CA ASN A 5 -36.03 -7.53 -31.85
C ASN A 5 -34.68 -8.20 -31.43
N ILE A 6 -34.07 -8.96 -32.34
CA ILE A 6 -32.78 -9.61 -32.06
C ILE A 6 -31.65 -8.56 -31.85
N ARG A 7 -31.66 -7.46 -32.60
CA ARG A 7 -30.69 -6.37 -32.45
C ARG A 7 -30.83 -5.68 -31.08
N TRP A 8 -32.08 -5.42 -30.68
CA TRP A 8 -32.33 -4.81 -29.36
C TRP A 8 -31.91 -5.72 -28.22
N VAL A 9 -32.10 -7.02 -28.33
CA VAL A 9 -31.64 -8.02 -27.33
C VAL A 9 -30.11 -8.04 -27.21
N ILE A 10 -29.40 -8.05 -28.36
CA ILE A 10 -27.92 -8.02 -28.36
C ILE A 10 -27.42 -6.72 -27.78
N LEU A 11 -28.00 -5.58 -28.15
CA LEU A 11 -27.59 -4.27 -27.65
C LEU A 11 -27.84 -4.15 -26.15
N LEU A 12 -28.97 -4.65 -25.67
CA LEU A 12 -29.31 -4.67 -24.24
C LEU A 12 -28.35 -5.56 -23.46
N GLY A 13 -28.01 -6.74 -24.00
CA GLY A 13 -27.02 -7.65 -23.42
C GLY A 13 -25.61 -7.02 -23.34
N ALA A 14 -25.18 -6.29 -24.38
CA ALA A 14 -23.91 -5.58 -24.36
C ALA A 14 -23.88 -4.47 -23.30
N VAL A 15 -24.94 -3.68 -23.20
CA VAL A 15 -25.05 -2.62 -22.18
C VAL A 15 -25.03 -3.19 -20.76
N THR A 16 -25.73 -4.30 -20.52
CA THR A 16 -25.73 -4.93 -19.19
C THR A 16 -24.32 -5.43 -18.79
N ILE A 17 -23.59 -6.09 -19.69
CA ILE A 17 -22.24 -6.58 -19.43
C ILE A 17 -21.29 -5.41 -19.15
N LEU A 18 -21.33 -4.35 -19.97
CA LEU A 18 -20.51 -3.16 -19.74
C LEU A 18 -20.82 -2.48 -18.41
N SER A 19 -22.09 -2.42 -18.02
CA SER A 19 -22.50 -1.87 -16.73
C SER A 19 -21.99 -2.70 -15.55
N ILE A 20 -22.02 -4.03 -15.65
CA ILE A 20 -21.49 -4.92 -14.61
C ILE A 20 -19.97 -4.75 -14.48
N ILE A 21 -19.23 -4.71 -15.59
CA ILE A 21 -17.77 -4.50 -15.58
C ILE A 21 -17.43 -3.14 -14.97
N GLY A 22 -18.15 -2.09 -15.35
CA GLY A 22 -17.96 -0.74 -14.78
C GLY A 22 -18.23 -0.70 -13.28
N MET A 23 -19.29 -1.33 -12.82
CA MET A 23 -19.62 -1.41 -11.39
C MET A 23 -18.58 -2.20 -10.59
N GLN A 24 -18.11 -3.33 -11.11
CA GLN A 24 -17.07 -4.13 -10.45
C GLN A 24 -15.74 -3.36 -10.37
N SER A 25 -15.34 -2.67 -11.43
CA SER A 25 -14.14 -1.83 -11.44
C SER A 25 -14.23 -0.69 -10.42
N TYR A 26 -15.39 -0.04 -10.32
CA TYR A 26 -15.62 1.02 -9.34
C TYR A 26 -15.53 0.49 -7.89
N LEU A 27 -16.19 -0.62 -7.58
CA LEU A 27 -16.16 -1.22 -6.24
C LEU A 27 -14.75 -1.66 -5.83
N LEU A 28 -13.99 -2.22 -6.78
CA LEU A 28 -12.61 -2.61 -6.54
C LEU A 28 -11.76 -1.40 -6.17
N THR A 29 -11.82 -0.34 -6.96
CA THR A 29 -11.07 0.90 -6.71
C THR A 29 -11.44 1.53 -5.37
N GLN A 30 -12.71 1.51 -5.00
CA GLN A 30 -13.19 2.06 -3.74
C GLN A 30 -12.65 1.28 -2.52
N ARG A 31 -12.71 -0.05 -2.55
CA ARG A 31 -12.16 -0.89 -1.45
C ARG A 31 -10.70 -0.60 -1.18
N TRP A 32 -9.91 -0.42 -2.20
CA TRP A 32 -8.47 -0.16 -2.11
C TRP A 32 -8.12 1.21 -1.55
N SER A 33 -8.86 2.22 -1.93
CA SER A 33 -8.70 3.56 -1.36
C SER A 33 -8.98 3.55 0.15
N HIS A 34 -9.97 2.80 0.60
CA HIS A 34 -10.29 2.69 2.03
C HIS A 34 -9.22 1.91 2.79
N GLU A 35 -8.75 0.79 2.27
CA GLU A 35 -7.73 -0.03 2.92
C GLU A 35 -6.40 0.71 3.06
N SER A 36 -5.96 1.42 2.02
CA SER A 36 -4.75 2.22 2.07
C SER A 36 -4.84 3.37 3.09
N LYS A 37 -5.99 4.02 3.19
CA LYS A 37 -6.22 5.09 4.19
C LYS A 37 -6.24 4.54 5.62
N SER A 38 -6.94 3.44 5.85
CA SER A 38 -7.00 2.79 7.16
C SER A 38 -5.61 2.35 7.61
N PHE A 39 -4.84 1.69 6.75
CA PHE A 39 -3.47 1.30 7.05
C PHE A 39 -2.58 2.50 7.38
N HIS A 40 -2.66 3.58 6.59
CA HIS A 40 -1.89 4.80 6.86
C HIS A 40 -2.25 5.40 8.22
N GLN A 41 -3.53 5.49 8.57
CA GLN A 41 -3.97 6.03 9.86
C GLN A 41 -3.47 5.17 11.02
N THR A 42 -3.62 3.85 10.92
CA THR A 42 -3.17 2.92 11.97
C THR A 42 -1.65 2.95 12.13
N THR A 43 -0.91 2.94 11.02
CA THR A 43 0.56 3.02 11.05
C THR A 43 1.04 4.34 11.64
N SER A 44 0.45 5.46 11.23
CA SER A 44 0.81 6.77 11.77
C SER A 44 0.52 6.87 13.26
N LEU A 45 -0.60 6.32 13.72
CA LEU A 45 -0.93 6.26 15.14
C LEU A 45 0.08 5.41 15.93
N ALA A 46 0.45 4.23 15.41
CA ALA A 46 1.44 3.36 16.03
C ALA A 46 2.80 4.07 16.15
N LEU A 47 3.29 4.64 15.05
CA LEU A 47 4.58 5.33 15.02
C LEU A 47 4.59 6.57 15.92
N LEU A 48 3.49 7.30 16.01
CA LEU A 48 3.37 8.42 16.93
C LEU A 48 3.46 7.98 18.40
N ARG A 49 2.80 6.87 18.75
CA ARG A 49 2.90 6.29 20.10
C ARG A 49 4.31 5.83 20.42
N VAL A 50 4.99 5.19 19.47
CA VAL A 50 6.40 4.81 19.61
C VAL A 50 7.27 6.03 19.87
N ALA A 51 7.13 7.09 19.07
CA ALA A 51 7.88 8.33 19.26
C ALA A 51 7.64 8.95 20.63
N HIS A 52 6.38 9.03 21.11
CA HIS A 52 6.05 9.55 22.43
C HIS A 52 6.66 8.71 23.56
N LYS A 53 6.54 7.38 23.50
CA LYS A 53 7.13 6.49 24.52
C LYS A 53 8.64 6.59 24.56
N MET A 54 9.30 6.66 23.40
CA MET A 54 10.74 6.88 23.35
C MET A 54 11.15 8.22 23.95
N ALA A 55 10.42 9.30 23.63
CA ALA A 55 10.69 10.61 24.19
C ALA A 55 10.53 10.62 25.73
N GLU A 56 9.53 9.90 26.26
CA GLU A 56 9.33 9.73 27.69
C GLU A 56 10.51 8.97 28.34
N ILE A 57 11.00 7.89 27.71
CA ILE A 57 12.16 7.13 28.18
C ILE A 57 13.42 7.99 28.18
N ASN A 58 13.65 8.74 27.09
CA ASN A 58 14.82 9.63 26.95
C ASN A 58 14.69 10.92 27.76
N LYS A 59 13.51 11.20 28.36
CA LYS A 59 13.19 12.49 29.01
C LYS A 59 13.40 13.68 28.06
N SER A 60 13.12 13.49 26.79
CA SER A 60 13.23 14.49 25.73
C SER A 60 11.87 14.96 25.26
N THR A 61 11.85 16.03 24.47
CA THR A 61 10.63 16.54 23.84
C THR A 61 10.66 16.30 22.35
N LEU A 62 9.53 15.84 21.81
CA LEU A 62 9.42 15.67 20.37
C LEU A 62 9.48 17.01 19.63
N PRO A 63 9.98 17.04 18.38
CA PRO A 63 10.00 18.24 17.56
C PRO A 63 8.61 18.85 17.39
N SER A 64 8.56 20.19 17.33
CA SER A 64 7.32 20.91 17.01
C SER A 64 7.08 20.79 15.49
N GLY A 65 6.02 20.13 15.07
CA GLY A 65 5.65 19.98 13.65
C GLY A 65 5.27 18.55 13.28
N ASP A 66 5.37 18.24 11.99
CA ASP A 66 5.05 16.91 11.45
C ASP A 66 6.13 15.89 11.88
N ILE A 67 5.81 15.13 12.92
CA ILE A 67 6.71 14.09 13.46
C ILE A 67 6.80 12.94 12.48
N ILE A 68 5.70 12.57 11.80
CA ILE A 68 5.63 11.44 10.90
C ILE A 68 5.43 11.93 9.47
N LYS A 69 6.31 11.50 8.57
CA LYS A 69 6.21 11.77 7.14
C LYS A 69 6.09 10.48 6.36
N ARG A 70 5.05 10.37 5.54
CA ARG A 70 4.89 9.25 4.59
C ARG A 70 5.60 9.58 3.29
N ILE A 71 6.62 8.82 2.94
CA ILE A 71 7.42 9.02 1.72
C ILE A 71 6.82 8.22 0.56
N THR A 72 6.48 6.95 0.80
CA THR A 72 5.80 6.08 -0.16
C THR A 72 4.61 5.39 0.53
N PRO A 73 3.72 4.71 -0.19
CA PRO A 73 2.62 3.96 0.41
C PRO A 73 3.04 2.96 1.50
N ASN A 74 4.28 2.49 1.46
CA ASN A 74 4.84 1.49 2.35
C ASN A 74 6.05 1.96 3.15
N TYR A 75 6.45 3.25 3.08
CA TYR A 75 7.61 3.79 3.79
C TYR A 75 7.29 5.07 4.55
N TYR A 76 7.60 5.05 5.84
CA TYR A 76 7.34 6.13 6.79
C TYR A 76 8.64 6.55 7.47
N ILE A 77 8.77 7.83 7.73
CA ILE A 77 9.88 8.43 8.48
C ILE A 77 9.32 9.12 9.70
N VAL A 78 10.00 8.93 10.82
CA VAL A 78 9.66 9.54 12.12
C VAL A 78 10.81 10.41 12.56
N ASN A 79 10.58 11.72 12.60
CA ASN A 79 11.51 12.71 13.12
C ASN A 79 11.55 12.63 14.64
N PHE A 80 12.64 12.16 15.20
CA PHE A 80 12.77 12.01 16.64
C PHE A 80 13.67 13.08 17.27
N ASN A 81 14.69 13.53 16.52
CA ASN A 81 15.65 14.58 16.88
C ASN A 81 16.39 14.34 18.22
N ASP A 82 16.58 13.09 18.58
CA ASP A 82 17.33 12.64 19.75
C ASP A 82 17.95 11.26 19.50
N VAL A 83 18.84 10.81 20.40
CA VAL A 83 19.51 9.51 20.30
C VAL A 83 18.49 8.38 20.35
N ILE A 84 18.61 7.44 19.41
CA ILE A 84 17.71 6.29 19.27
C ILE A 84 18.45 5.01 19.66
N ASP A 85 17.99 4.35 20.74
CA ASP A 85 18.42 3.01 21.06
C ASP A 85 17.64 1.98 20.19
N ALA A 86 18.39 1.17 19.43
CA ALA A 86 17.81 0.22 18.50
C ALA A 86 16.95 -0.86 19.19
N ASN A 87 17.36 -1.33 20.37
CA ASN A 87 16.62 -2.38 21.08
C ASN A 87 15.31 -1.83 21.66
N ILE A 88 15.34 -0.60 22.17
CA ILE A 88 14.15 0.07 22.68
C ILE A 88 13.19 0.34 21.54
N LEU A 89 13.69 0.86 20.41
CA LEU A 89 12.88 1.13 19.22
C LEU A 89 12.20 -0.15 18.72
N GLU A 90 12.95 -1.23 18.54
CA GLU A 90 12.43 -2.52 18.08
C GLU A 90 11.33 -3.05 19.02
N TYR A 91 11.60 -3.05 20.32
CA TYR A 91 10.62 -3.48 21.31
C TYR A 91 9.32 -2.66 21.23
N LEU A 92 9.41 -1.34 21.14
CA LEU A 92 8.24 -0.46 21.06
C LEU A 92 7.48 -0.63 19.75
N LEU A 93 8.19 -0.79 18.61
CA LEU A 93 7.54 -1.06 17.31
C LEU A 93 6.76 -2.37 17.36
N LEU A 94 7.36 -3.46 17.86
CA LEU A 94 6.71 -4.74 18.00
C LEU A 94 5.48 -4.66 18.93
N GLN A 95 5.61 -3.95 20.05
CA GLN A 95 4.53 -3.76 21.02
C GLN A 95 3.37 -2.97 20.41
N GLU A 96 3.63 -1.82 19.77
CA GLU A 96 2.57 -0.97 19.24
C GLU A 96 1.88 -1.59 18.02
N PHE A 97 2.64 -2.22 17.10
CA PHE A 97 2.04 -2.91 15.96
C PHE A 97 1.18 -4.11 16.39
N SER A 98 1.64 -4.89 17.36
CA SER A 98 0.83 -5.98 17.93
C SER A 98 -0.43 -5.46 18.61
N SER A 99 -0.35 -4.37 19.36
CA SER A 99 -1.50 -3.77 20.07
C SER A 99 -2.60 -3.28 19.13
N LEU A 100 -2.22 -2.89 17.91
CA LEU A 100 -3.14 -2.42 16.87
C LEU A 100 -3.50 -3.52 15.86
N ALA A 101 -3.19 -4.79 16.17
CA ALA A 101 -3.42 -5.95 15.32
C ALA A 101 -2.81 -5.81 13.90
N MET A 102 -1.68 -5.11 13.79
CA MET A 102 -0.92 -4.95 12.56
C MET A 102 0.06 -6.13 12.40
N TYR A 103 -0.44 -7.29 11.97
CA TYR A 103 0.36 -8.48 11.72
C TYR A 103 0.97 -8.42 10.32
N THR A 104 2.01 -7.62 10.15
CA THR A 104 2.73 -7.47 8.88
C THR A 104 4.23 -7.37 9.14
N ASP A 105 5.01 -7.84 8.19
CA ASP A 105 6.47 -7.71 8.25
C ASP A 105 6.85 -6.25 8.07
N PHE A 106 7.85 -5.81 8.80
CA PHE A 106 8.41 -4.48 8.66
C PHE A 106 9.93 -4.49 8.77
N GLU A 107 10.54 -3.54 8.10
CA GLU A 107 11.95 -3.20 8.19
C GLU A 107 12.07 -1.83 8.83
N TYR A 108 13.03 -1.65 9.71
CA TYR A 108 13.32 -0.33 10.23
C TYR A 108 14.80 0.00 10.09
N GLY A 109 15.08 1.28 9.99
CA GLY A 109 16.45 1.80 9.94
C GLY A 109 16.56 3.08 10.75
N ILE A 110 17.66 3.22 11.49
CA ILE A 110 18.00 4.39 12.29
C ILE A 110 19.05 5.20 11.54
N TYR A 111 18.83 6.49 11.41
CA TYR A 111 19.70 7.43 10.72
C TYR A 111 20.20 8.49 11.67
N ASP A 112 21.51 8.71 11.62
CA ASP A 112 22.22 9.79 12.29
C ASP A 112 22.94 10.62 11.24
N CYS A 113 22.61 11.89 11.14
CA CYS A 113 23.26 12.80 10.19
C CYS A 113 24.72 13.11 10.52
N SER A 114 25.20 12.80 11.73
CA SER A 114 26.62 12.97 12.06
C SER A 114 27.51 12.00 11.28
N SER A 115 27.01 10.79 11.00
CA SER A 115 27.70 9.75 10.23
C SER A 115 27.33 9.74 8.75
N ASN A 116 26.30 10.46 8.34
CA ASN A 116 25.75 10.50 6.98
C ASN A 116 25.29 9.14 6.42
N ASP A 117 25.12 8.13 7.26
CA ASP A 117 24.77 6.75 6.90
C ASP A 117 23.70 6.19 7.85
N MET A 118 23.08 5.06 7.42
CA MET A 118 22.22 4.26 8.26
C MET A 118 23.08 3.59 9.34
N VAL A 119 22.84 3.96 10.59
CA VAL A 119 23.62 3.45 11.74
C VAL A 119 23.21 2.04 12.12
N TYR A 120 21.93 1.72 11.96
CA TYR A 120 21.37 0.42 12.30
C TYR A 120 20.12 0.13 11.46
N GLY A 121 19.90 -1.13 11.13
CA GLY A 121 18.68 -1.58 10.46
C GLY A 121 18.40 -3.05 10.72
N ASN A 122 17.13 -3.40 10.91
CA ASN A 122 16.70 -4.78 11.12
C ASN A 122 15.36 -5.04 10.43
N HIS A 123 15.11 -6.32 10.13
CA HIS A 123 13.85 -6.82 9.58
C HIS A 123 13.13 -7.64 10.65
N CYS A 124 11.91 -7.26 10.97
CA CYS A 124 11.07 -7.90 11.97
C CYS A 124 9.87 -8.56 11.32
N ASN A 125 9.63 -9.82 11.66
CA ASN A 125 8.47 -10.58 11.20
C ASN A 125 7.54 -10.84 12.38
N LEU A 126 6.33 -10.26 12.34
CA LEU A 126 5.30 -10.44 13.37
C LEU A 126 4.50 -11.73 13.17
N ILE A 127 4.57 -12.37 12.00
CA ILE A 127 3.80 -13.59 11.67
C ILE A 127 4.62 -14.84 11.99
N GLU A 128 5.92 -14.84 11.71
CA GLU A 128 6.82 -15.98 11.91
C GLU A 128 8.06 -15.57 12.71
N SER A 129 8.01 -15.76 14.03
CA SER A 129 9.10 -15.41 14.94
C SER A 129 10.38 -16.27 14.78
N ASN A 130 10.45 -17.18 13.81
CA ASN A 130 11.53 -18.15 13.63
C ASN A 130 12.40 -17.98 12.38
N LYS A 131 12.22 -16.91 11.59
CA LYS A 131 13.13 -16.64 10.46
C LYS A 131 14.35 -15.85 10.92
N PRO A 132 15.56 -16.25 10.47
CA PRO A 132 16.77 -15.48 10.77
C PRO A 132 16.63 -14.05 10.21
N PRO A 133 17.15 -13.03 10.92
CA PRO A 133 17.11 -11.65 10.47
C PRO A 133 17.73 -11.54 9.08
N LYS A 134 16.97 -11.06 8.12
CA LYS A 134 17.49 -10.71 6.80
C LYS A 134 18.23 -9.38 6.91
N ALA A 135 19.40 -9.29 6.29
CA ALA A 135 20.06 -8.02 6.13
C ALA A 135 19.14 -7.04 5.39
N VAL A 136 18.84 -5.92 6.02
CA VAL A 136 17.99 -4.88 5.45
C VAL A 136 18.76 -4.17 4.35
N GLU A 137 18.17 -4.09 3.16
CA GLU A 137 18.68 -3.23 2.10
C GLU A 137 18.64 -1.77 2.58
N LYS A 138 19.66 -0.96 2.26
CA LYS A 138 19.70 0.44 2.68
C LYS A 138 18.38 1.13 2.32
N LEU A 139 17.62 1.53 3.33
CA LEU A 139 16.38 2.27 3.12
C LEU A 139 16.69 3.67 2.54
N PRO A 140 15.80 4.28 1.75
CA PRO A 140 16.03 5.60 1.19
C PRO A 140 16.28 6.65 2.27
N LYS A 141 17.36 7.43 2.12
CA LYS A 141 17.72 8.51 3.02
C LYS A 141 16.79 9.71 2.85
N TYR A 142 16.60 10.46 3.93
CA TYR A 142 15.84 11.68 3.97
C TYR A 142 16.68 12.81 4.58
N ASP A 143 16.93 13.87 3.82
CA ASP A 143 17.95 14.89 4.18
C ASP A 143 17.40 16.03 5.07
N ASP A 144 16.09 16.12 5.27
CA ASP A 144 15.49 17.22 6.07
C ASP A 144 15.55 16.98 7.60
N PHE A 145 15.89 15.76 8.07
CA PHE A 145 15.92 15.42 9.48
C PHE A 145 17.32 15.01 9.94
N ILE A 146 17.67 15.40 11.19
CA ILE A 146 19.01 15.13 11.75
C ILE A 146 19.06 13.75 12.39
N TYR A 147 18.11 13.42 13.26
CA TYR A 147 17.95 12.13 13.91
C TYR A 147 16.55 11.60 13.64
N TYR A 148 16.46 10.52 12.90
CA TYR A 148 15.18 9.92 12.55
C TYR A 148 15.29 8.40 12.40
N PHE A 149 14.17 7.73 12.45
CA PHE A 149 14.07 6.36 12.03
C PHE A 149 13.06 6.20 10.90
N GLY A 150 13.34 5.28 10.00
CA GLY A 150 12.44 4.92 8.91
C GLY A 150 11.84 3.53 9.16
N VAL A 151 10.57 3.35 8.79
CA VAL A 151 9.88 2.05 8.83
C VAL A 151 9.29 1.75 7.46
N LYS A 152 9.67 0.61 6.89
CA LYS A 152 9.19 0.12 5.59
C LYS A 152 8.42 -1.18 5.77
N PHE A 153 7.34 -1.34 5.04
CA PHE A 153 6.51 -2.54 5.00
C PHE A 153 6.68 -3.26 3.65
N PRO A 154 7.58 -4.25 3.52
CA PRO A 154 7.88 -4.90 2.24
C PRO A 154 6.69 -5.59 1.61
N SER A 155 5.87 -6.29 2.39
CA SER A 155 4.67 -7.00 1.92
C SER A 155 3.67 -6.08 1.21
N ARG A 156 3.63 -4.80 1.57
CA ARG A 156 2.78 -3.80 0.92
C ARG A 156 3.27 -3.35 -0.47
N GLU A 157 4.52 -3.56 -0.79
CA GLU A 157 5.06 -3.31 -2.14
C GLU A 157 4.52 -4.33 -3.13
N ASP A 158 4.41 -5.59 -2.71
CA ASP A 158 3.84 -6.67 -3.52
C ASP A 158 2.33 -6.48 -3.72
N ASP A 159 1.60 -5.99 -2.73
CA ASP A 159 0.19 -5.65 -2.84
C ASP A 159 -0.06 -4.55 -3.89
N VAL A 160 0.78 -3.52 -3.96
CA VAL A 160 0.69 -2.46 -4.98
C VAL A 160 0.98 -3.01 -6.38
N ARG A 161 1.94 -3.92 -6.53
CA ARG A 161 2.26 -4.57 -7.81
C ARG A 161 1.18 -5.55 -8.25
N ALA A 162 0.68 -6.38 -7.34
CA ALA A 162 -0.43 -7.31 -7.61
C ALA A 162 -1.67 -6.56 -8.10
N ASN A 163 -1.89 -5.37 -7.57
CA ASN A 163 -2.96 -4.48 -7.98
C ASN A 163 -2.85 -4.01 -9.43
N THR A 164 -1.70 -3.57 -9.84
CA THR A 164 -1.48 -3.16 -11.23
C THR A 164 -1.78 -4.32 -12.18
N GLY A 165 -1.43 -5.55 -11.81
CA GLY A 165 -1.75 -6.77 -12.58
C GLY A 165 -3.27 -7.01 -12.68
N MET A 166 -4.01 -6.81 -11.59
CA MET A 166 -5.47 -7.00 -11.57
C MET A 166 -6.20 -5.96 -12.45
N THR A 167 -5.74 -4.71 -12.48
CA THR A 167 -6.32 -3.68 -13.35
C THR A 167 -6.08 -3.97 -14.82
N TRP A 168 -4.89 -4.47 -15.20
CA TRP A 168 -4.60 -4.92 -16.55
C TRP A 168 -5.46 -6.10 -16.98
N LEU A 169 -5.68 -7.07 -16.10
CA LEU A 169 -6.54 -8.22 -16.36
C LEU A 169 -7.99 -7.79 -16.61
N MET A 170 -8.52 -6.86 -15.81
CA MET A 170 -9.85 -6.29 -16.03
C MET A 170 -9.95 -5.54 -17.35
N ALA A 171 -8.94 -4.75 -17.71
CA ALA A 171 -8.89 -4.02 -18.96
C ALA A 171 -8.85 -4.97 -20.18
N THR A 172 -8.12 -6.08 -20.10
CA THR A 172 -8.07 -7.08 -21.19
C THR A 172 -9.41 -7.80 -21.37
N ILE A 173 -10.08 -8.19 -20.29
CA ILE A 173 -11.42 -8.81 -20.35
C ILE A 173 -12.43 -7.83 -20.96
N ALA A 174 -12.42 -6.58 -20.55
CA ALA A 174 -13.29 -5.55 -21.09
C ALA A 174 -13.05 -5.35 -22.60
N SER A 175 -11.78 -5.29 -23.03
CA SER A 175 -11.40 -5.15 -24.45
C SER A 175 -11.88 -6.34 -25.30
N ILE A 176 -11.69 -7.56 -24.81
CA ILE A 176 -12.15 -8.78 -25.50
C ILE A 176 -13.67 -8.74 -25.68
N THR A 177 -14.39 -8.33 -24.64
CA THR A 177 -15.86 -8.24 -24.67
C THR A 177 -16.33 -7.22 -25.72
N VAL A 178 -15.70 -6.04 -25.79
CA VAL A 178 -16.02 -5.02 -26.80
C VAL A 178 -15.74 -5.53 -28.22
N ILE A 179 -14.62 -6.21 -28.45
CA ILE A 179 -14.25 -6.77 -29.75
C ILE A 179 -15.28 -7.83 -30.16
N PHE A 180 -15.63 -8.74 -29.25
CA PHE A 180 -16.63 -9.78 -29.53
C PHE A 180 -17.98 -9.21 -29.95
N PHE A 181 -18.51 -8.22 -29.23
CA PHE A 181 -19.76 -7.60 -29.58
C PHE A 181 -19.70 -6.80 -30.89
N SER A 182 -18.57 -6.11 -31.13
CA SER A 182 -18.34 -5.38 -32.40
C SER A 182 -18.34 -6.34 -33.57
N TYR A 183 -17.69 -7.49 -33.43
CA TYR A 183 -17.68 -8.54 -34.46
C TYR A 183 -19.09 -9.13 -34.68
N ALA A 184 -19.81 -9.44 -33.61
CA ALA A 184 -21.18 -9.98 -33.73
C ALA A 184 -22.12 -8.98 -34.45
N ILE A 185 -22.01 -7.70 -34.16
CA ILE A 185 -22.76 -6.65 -34.83
C ILE A 185 -22.38 -6.58 -36.31
N TRP A 186 -21.07 -6.60 -36.61
CA TRP A 186 -20.58 -6.57 -38.01
C TRP A 186 -21.08 -7.78 -38.83
N VAL A 187 -21.05 -8.99 -38.29
CA VAL A 187 -21.56 -10.19 -38.94
C VAL A 187 -23.06 -10.06 -39.27
N ILE A 188 -23.85 -9.54 -38.32
CA ILE A 188 -25.30 -9.31 -38.52
C ILE A 188 -25.55 -8.30 -39.65
N PHE A 189 -24.74 -7.25 -39.75
CA PHE A 189 -24.86 -6.25 -40.82
C PHE A 189 -24.37 -6.81 -42.18
N SER A 190 -23.31 -7.61 -42.18
CA SER A 190 -22.74 -8.23 -43.39
C SER A 190 -23.69 -9.26 -44.03
N GLN A 191 -24.42 -10.03 -43.24
CA GLN A 191 -25.41 -10.99 -43.75
C GLN A 191 -26.68 -10.35 -44.38
N ARG A 192 -26.76 -9.04 -44.35
CA ARG A 192 -27.89 -8.29 -44.92
C ARG A 192 -27.60 -7.62 -46.25
N ARG A 193 -26.38 -7.71 -46.75
CA ARG A 193 -26.05 -7.34 -48.14
C ARG A 193 -26.14 -8.56 -49.05
#